data_054d6425187b95d468e4da56642929f5
#
_entry.id   054d6425187b95d468e4da56642929f5
#
_cell.length_a   1.000
_cell.length_b   1.000
_cell.length_c   1.000
_cell.angle_alpha   90.00
_cell.angle_beta   90.00
_cell.angle_gamma   90.00
#
_symmetry.space_group_name_H-M   'P 1'
#
loop_
_entity.id
_entity.type
_entity.pdbx_description
1 polymer ?
#
loop_
_entity_poly.entity_id
_entity_poly.type
_entity_poly.pdbx_seq_one_letter_code
_entity_poly.pdbx_strand_id
1 'polypeptide(L)'
;MNKVNFSHFYAWGIVPDYAILNVMLEFADNGAENLVFNENIGFKSLDNEDFYKNFLLCLKTAGLNLCGCHGLYSMIYDLNETDPDARQKMIAGHKKIMTYAAEAGSRTYTVHIGAKRENATLEQLRQFTIDSLEQLIPTAEKNNMIIAVENATDPTNTADEVLYYLDHFKTETLGCCLDVGHANIMTVGAEKEISKVSPPIQKAWQGLDIKLYDDVTAKLAPHIVVSHLHDNDGFDDRHKLPGYGTVNWEKLMPQLLSCPRLLNLENEASAVMFPASIRKTCETYHDLMKKYGVIE
;
A
#
# COMPACT_ATOMS: atom_id res chain seq x y z
N MET A 1 -1.59 23.91 2.90
CA MET A 1 -1.49 22.50 2.50
C MET A 1 -0.99 21.72 3.71
N ASN A 2 -1.55 20.58 4.01
CA ASN A 2 -1.00 19.71 5.05
C ASN A 2 0.41 19.25 4.60
N LYS A 3 1.33 19.12 5.55
CA LYS A 3 2.65 18.55 5.24
C LYS A 3 2.44 17.09 4.82
N VAL A 4 2.85 16.72 3.60
CA VAL A 4 2.86 15.34 3.13
C VAL A 4 4.08 14.66 3.73
N ASN A 5 3.89 13.49 4.35
CA ASN A 5 4.99 12.70 4.89
C ASN A 5 5.58 11.81 3.79
N PHE A 6 6.85 11.44 3.96
CA PHE A 6 7.47 10.38 3.19
C PHE A 6 7.96 9.30 4.14
N SER A 7 7.68 8.03 3.82
CA SER A 7 7.99 6.86 4.65
C SER A 7 8.67 5.76 3.82
N HIS A 8 9.53 5.00 4.48
CA HIS A 8 10.20 3.86 3.85
C HIS A 8 9.52 2.55 4.23
N PHE A 9 9.09 1.82 3.22
CA PHE A 9 8.70 0.41 3.35
C PHE A 9 9.94 -0.48 3.33
N TYR A 10 9.92 -1.58 4.07
CA TYR A 10 11.00 -2.57 4.05
C TYR A 10 10.48 -3.99 4.24
N ALA A 11 11.18 -4.95 3.65
CA ALA A 11 10.82 -6.37 3.71
C ALA A 11 11.18 -7.01 5.07
N TRP A 12 10.49 -6.62 6.14
CA TRP A 12 10.77 -7.08 7.51
C TRP A 12 10.66 -8.60 7.70
N GLY A 13 10.00 -9.30 6.78
CA GLY A 13 9.90 -10.76 6.79
C GLY A 13 11.24 -11.48 6.65
N ILE A 14 12.22 -10.85 6.00
CA ILE A 14 13.58 -11.40 5.83
C ILE A 14 14.54 -10.99 6.95
N VAL A 15 14.11 -10.11 7.87
CA VAL A 15 14.95 -9.61 8.96
C VAL A 15 14.72 -10.47 10.21
N PRO A 16 15.75 -11.12 10.74
CA PRO A 16 15.67 -11.77 12.05
C PRO A 16 15.38 -10.76 13.16
N ASP A 17 14.61 -11.15 14.17
CA ASP A 17 14.15 -10.23 15.22
C ASP A 17 15.31 -9.51 15.95
N TYR A 18 16.44 -10.20 16.16
CA TYR A 18 17.63 -9.63 16.78
C TYR A 18 18.33 -8.56 15.90
N ALA A 19 18.05 -8.50 14.61
CA ALA A 19 18.67 -7.57 13.68
C ALA A 19 17.79 -6.34 13.36
N ILE A 20 16.56 -6.29 13.85
CA ILE A 20 15.59 -5.20 13.55
C ILE A 20 16.18 -3.83 13.90
N LEU A 21 16.77 -3.67 15.09
CA LEU A 21 17.40 -2.41 15.49
C LEU A 21 18.53 -1.98 14.55
N ASN A 22 19.36 -2.93 14.10
CA ASN A 22 20.47 -2.60 13.20
C ASN A 22 19.96 -2.09 11.84
N VAL A 23 18.91 -2.70 11.30
CA VAL A 23 18.27 -2.25 10.06
C VAL A 23 17.64 -0.87 10.23
N MET A 24 16.98 -0.61 11.36
CA MET A 24 16.40 0.71 11.67
C MET A 24 17.48 1.78 11.79
N LEU A 25 18.60 1.49 12.45
CA LEU A 25 19.74 2.41 12.56
C LEU A 25 20.34 2.69 11.18
N GLU A 26 20.46 1.70 10.30
CA GLU A 26 20.92 1.92 8.93
C GLU A 26 19.99 2.86 8.14
N PHE A 27 18.68 2.75 8.32
CA PHE A 27 17.73 3.72 7.74
C PHE A 27 17.96 5.13 8.29
N ALA A 28 18.07 5.28 9.61
CA ALA A 28 18.30 6.56 10.27
C ALA A 28 19.64 7.19 9.83
N ASP A 29 20.72 6.40 9.77
CA ASP A 29 22.04 6.83 9.31
C ASP A 29 22.04 7.29 7.82
N ASN A 30 21.08 6.82 7.04
CA ASN A 30 20.88 7.26 5.65
C ASN A 30 19.77 8.32 5.52
N GLY A 31 19.39 8.97 6.61
CA GLY A 31 18.52 10.15 6.63
C GLY A 31 17.01 9.86 6.58
N ALA A 32 16.59 8.60 6.76
CA ALA A 32 15.18 8.30 6.91
C ALA A 32 14.64 8.87 8.23
N GLU A 33 13.43 9.44 8.18
CA GLU A 33 12.70 9.92 9.36
C GLU A 33 11.55 8.99 9.72
N ASN A 34 10.93 8.36 8.70
CA ASN A 34 9.72 7.60 8.88
C ASN A 34 9.82 6.23 8.18
N LEU A 35 9.26 5.22 8.83
CA LEU A 35 9.04 3.89 8.27
C LEU A 35 7.54 3.58 8.13
N VAL A 36 7.22 2.58 7.32
CA VAL A 36 5.87 2.00 7.22
C VAL A 36 5.77 0.82 8.17
N PHE A 37 4.70 0.78 8.98
CA PHE A 37 4.31 -0.42 9.70
C PHE A 37 3.69 -1.39 8.69
N ASN A 38 4.43 -2.41 8.27
CA ASN A 38 3.95 -3.29 7.23
C ASN A 38 3.35 -4.61 7.76
N GLU A 39 2.79 -5.39 6.86
CA GLU A 39 2.12 -6.66 7.16
C GLU A 39 3.02 -7.67 7.88
N ASN A 40 4.33 -7.68 7.59
CA ASN A 40 5.26 -8.61 8.25
C ASN A 40 5.40 -8.33 9.74
N ILE A 41 5.44 -7.03 10.11
CA ILE A 41 5.41 -6.59 11.51
C ILE A 41 4.03 -6.92 12.09
N GLY A 42 2.97 -6.68 11.31
CA GLY A 42 1.60 -7.00 11.67
C GLY A 42 1.44 -8.47 12.04
N PHE A 43 1.85 -9.40 11.17
CA PHE A 43 1.74 -10.85 11.42
C PHE A 43 2.51 -11.28 12.67
N LYS A 44 3.74 -10.81 12.84
CA LYS A 44 4.53 -11.11 14.04
C LYS A 44 3.89 -10.55 15.31
N SER A 45 3.22 -9.41 15.22
CA SER A 45 2.56 -8.73 16.35
C SER A 45 1.20 -9.34 16.72
N LEU A 46 0.51 -10.02 15.78
CA LEU A 46 -0.81 -10.60 16.04
C LEU A 46 -0.81 -11.56 17.23
N ASP A 47 0.20 -12.43 17.30
CA ASP A 47 0.30 -13.50 18.29
C ASP A 47 1.41 -13.25 19.32
N ASN A 48 2.17 -12.15 19.17
CA ASN A 48 3.30 -11.84 20.03
C ASN A 48 3.36 -10.35 20.38
N GLU A 49 2.70 -9.97 21.48
CA GLU A 49 2.69 -8.59 21.98
C GLU A 49 4.09 -8.11 22.42
N ASP A 50 4.95 -9.00 22.89
CA ASP A 50 6.32 -8.66 23.29
C ASP A 50 7.16 -8.32 22.07
N PHE A 51 6.93 -8.98 20.92
CA PHE A 51 7.53 -8.58 19.66
C PHE A 51 7.13 -7.15 19.28
N TYR A 52 5.84 -6.81 19.34
CA TYR A 52 5.34 -5.47 19.06
C TYR A 52 6.00 -4.41 19.96
N LYS A 53 6.04 -4.65 21.27
CA LYS A 53 6.69 -3.74 22.23
C LYS A 53 8.17 -3.55 21.94
N ASN A 54 8.88 -4.64 21.61
CA ASN A 54 10.29 -4.58 21.24
C ASN A 54 10.51 -3.82 19.93
N PHE A 55 9.65 -4.02 18.94
CA PHE A 55 9.69 -3.26 17.70
C PHE A 55 9.56 -1.75 17.93
N LEU A 56 8.60 -1.32 18.77
CA LEU A 56 8.46 0.10 19.17
C LEU A 56 9.68 0.63 19.91
N LEU A 57 10.31 -0.19 20.76
CA LEU A 57 11.54 0.19 21.45
C LEU A 57 12.69 0.40 20.45
N CYS A 58 12.85 -0.50 19.48
CA CYS A 58 13.83 -0.36 18.40
C CYS A 58 13.59 0.93 17.59
N LEU A 59 12.35 1.20 17.20
CA LEU A 59 11.97 2.40 16.46
C LEU A 59 12.36 3.68 17.22
N LYS A 60 11.97 3.74 18.50
CA LYS A 60 12.34 4.85 19.38
C LYS A 60 13.86 4.99 19.55
N THR A 61 14.57 3.89 19.70
CA THR A 61 16.04 3.88 19.86
C THR A 61 16.74 4.40 18.61
N ALA A 62 16.23 4.06 17.43
CA ALA A 62 16.74 4.55 16.14
C ALA A 62 16.31 6.00 15.84
N GLY A 63 15.41 6.60 16.63
CA GLY A 63 14.89 7.94 16.37
C GLY A 63 13.96 8.05 15.19
N LEU A 64 13.31 6.93 14.79
CA LEU A 64 12.40 6.85 13.65
C LEU A 64 10.94 6.92 14.09
N ASN A 65 10.05 7.30 13.16
CA ASN A 65 8.60 7.37 13.38
C ASN A 65 7.86 6.41 12.44
N LEU A 66 6.57 6.21 12.69
CA LEU A 66 5.64 5.56 11.79
C LEU A 66 4.58 6.58 11.35
N CYS A 67 4.32 6.69 10.05
CA CYS A 67 3.31 7.59 9.51
C CYS A 67 2.16 6.85 8.84
N GLY A 68 2.45 5.71 8.19
CA GLY A 68 1.50 4.86 7.53
C GLY A 68 1.60 3.40 7.98
N CYS A 69 0.56 2.65 7.69
CA CYS A 69 0.51 1.21 7.92
C CYS A 69 0.01 0.50 6.67
N HIS A 70 0.80 -0.42 6.15
CA HIS A 70 0.31 -1.43 5.22
C HIS A 70 -0.33 -2.56 6.05
N GLY A 71 -1.63 -2.74 5.91
CA GLY A 71 -2.39 -3.73 6.65
C GLY A 71 -1.99 -5.17 6.34
N LEU A 72 -2.60 -6.09 7.04
CA LEU A 72 -2.44 -7.51 6.73
C LEU A 72 -2.97 -7.77 5.33
N TYR A 73 -2.27 -8.58 4.55
CA TYR A 73 -2.78 -9.05 3.27
C TYR A 73 -2.33 -10.49 3.02
N SER A 74 -3.00 -11.18 2.22
CA SER A 74 -2.82 -12.50 1.63
C SER A 74 -4.18 -13.09 1.39
N MET A 75 -4.30 -14.24 0.73
CA MET A 75 -5.58 -14.89 0.45
C MET A 75 -6.52 -15.03 1.66
N ILE A 76 -5.99 -15.05 2.88
CA ILE A 76 -6.78 -15.19 4.12
C ILE A 76 -7.00 -13.87 4.88
N TYR A 77 -6.36 -12.77 4.44
CA TYR A 77 -6.50 -11.44 5.04
C TYR A 77 -7.04 -10.40 4.06
N ASP A 78 -7.35 -10.82 2.83
CA ASP A 78 -8.00 -9.96 1.85
C ASP A 78 -9.47 -9.69 2.23
N LEU A 79 -9.95 -8.48 2.00
CA LEU A 79 -11.29 -8.05 2.43
C LEU A 79 -12.43 -8.86 1.80
N ASN A 80 -12.20 -9.48 0.64
CA ASN A 80 -13.17 -10.29 -0.08
C ASN A 80 -13.16 -11.77 0.32
N GLU A 81 -12.68 -12.11 1.52
CA GLU A 81 -12.69 -13.49 2.00
C GLU A 81 -14.10 -14.09 2.00
N THR A 82 -14.25 -15.26 1.38
CA THR A 82 -15.56 -15.89 1.14
C THR A 82 -16.00 -16.80 2.28
N ASP A 83 -15.07 -17.39 3.02
CA ASP A 83 -15.40 -18.21 4.18
C ASP A 83 -15.77 -17.33 5.38
N PRO A 84 -16.95 -17.51 5.99
CA PRO A 84 -17.40 -16.64 7.09
C PRO A 84 -16.49 -16.66 8.33
N ASP A 85 -15.94 -17.81 8.69
CA ASP A 85 -15.11 -17.95 9.89
C ASP A 85 -13.71 -17.34 9.63
N ALA A 86 -13.15 -17.57 8.45
CA ALA A 86 -11.91 -16.94 8.02
C ALA A 86 -12.07 -15.42 7.94
N ARG A 87 -13.19 -14.92 7.41
CA ARG A 87 -13.48 -13.48 7.35
C ARG A 87 -13.58 -12.84 8.72
N GLN A 88 -14.21 -13.49 9.71
CA GLN A 88 -14.24 -12.95 11.07
C GLN A 88 -12.85 -12.91 11.72
N LYS A 89 -11.99 -13.88 11.47
CA LYS A 89 -10.59 -13.87 11.93
C LYS A 89 -9.80 -12.76 11.24
N MET A 90 -9.97 -12.59 9.94
CA MET A 90 -9.36 -11.52 9.15
C MET A 90 -9.74 -10.15 9.72
N ILE A 91 -11.03 -9.88 9.92
CA ILE A 91 -11.54 -8.63 10.48
C ILE A 91 -10.98 -8.38 11.89
N ALA A 92 -10.94 -9.40 12.75
CA ALA A 92 -10.36 -9.29 14.09
C ALA A 92 -8.85 -8.95 14.02
N GLY A 93 -8.12 -9.58 13.10
CA GLY A 93 -6.70 -9.31 12.86
C GLY A 93 -6.48 -7.86 12.41
N HIS A 94 -7.22 -7.39 11.40
CA HIS A 94 -7.14 -6.00 10.92
C HIS A 94 -7.44 -5.00 12.04
N LYS A 95 -8.50 -5.21 12.84
CA LYS A 95 -8.85 -4.33 13.97
C LYS A 95 -7.71 -4.23 14.99
N LYS A 96 -7.08 -5.37 15.32
CA LYS A 96 -5.96 -5.40 16.26
C LYS A 96 -4.75 -4.64 15.71
N ILE A 97 -4.35 -4.92 14.45
CA ILE A 97 -3.18 -4.28 13.85
C ILE A 97 -3.43 -2.79 13.59
N MET A 98 -4.63 -2.41 13.18
CA MET A 98 -5.01 -0.99 13.04
C MET A 98 -4.85 -0.24 14.36
N THR A 99 -5.25 -0.85 15.50
CA THR A 99 -5.07 -0.25 16.82
C THR A 99 -3.59 -0.10 17.17
N TYR A 100 -2.78 -1.13 16.94
CA TYR A 100 -1.34 -1.08 17.17
C TYR A 100 -0.65 -0.02 16.30
N ALA A 101 -1.00 0.04 15.00
CA ALA A 101 -0.44 1.04 14.09
C ALA A 101 -0.80 2.47 14.52
N ALA A 102 -2.03 2.71 14.97
CA ALA A 102 -2.47 4.00 15.48
C ALA A 102 -1.72 4.42 16.76
N GLU A 103 -1.56 3.50 17.71
CA GLU A 103 -0.76 3.71 18.93
C GLU A 103 0.69 4.04 18.62
N ALA A 104 1.23 3.44 17.55
CA ALA A 104 2.58 3.67 17.06
C ALA A 104 2.76 4.99 16.26
N GLY A 105 1.66 5.69 15.95
CA GLY A 105 1.70 6.99 15.28
C GLY A 105 1.13 7.03 13.87
N SER A 106 0.82 5.87 13.25
CA SER A 106 0.23 5.81 11.91
C SER A 106 -1.14 6.47 11.85
N ARG A 107 -1.44 7.11 10.70
CA ARG A 107 -2.73 7.77 10.43
C ARG A 107 -3.46 7.16 9.25
N THR A 108 -2.80 6.33 8.47
CA THR A 108 -3.35 5.62 7.32
C THR A 108 -3.18 4.12 7.50
N TYR A 109 -4.13 3.36 7.00
CA TYR A 109 -4.15 1.90 7.04
C TYR A 109 -4.50 1.37 5.66
N THR A 110 -3.51 0.99 4.86
CA THR A 110 -3.70 0.45 3.52
C THR A 110 -4.25 -0.97 3.57
N VAL A 111 -5.24 -1.27 2.73
CA VAL A 111 -5.89 -2.59 2.64
C VAL A 111 -6.03 -3.03 1.20
N HIS A 112 -5.85 -4.33 0.97
CA HIS A 112 -6.19 -4.98 -0.30
C HIS A 112 -7.63 -5.48 -0.30
N ILE A 113 -8.33 -5.28 -1.40
CA ILE A 113 -9.66 -5.87 -1.62
C ILE A 113 -9.50 -7.40 -1.71
N GLY A 114 -8.49 -7.84 -2.43
CA GLY A 114 -8.17 -9.24 -2.67
C GLY A 114 -8.42 -9.69 -4.09
N ALA A 115 -7.80 -10.80 -4.47
CA ALA A 115 -7.87 -11.36 -5.81
C ALA A 115 -9.25 -11.92 -6.15
N LYS A 116 -9.51 -12.05 -7.45
CA LYS A 116 -10.66 -12.81 -7.97
C LYS A 116 -10.60 -14.26 -7.47
N ARG A 117 -11.73 -14.78 -7.00
CA ARG A 117 -11.87 -16.15 -6.47
C ARG A 117 -12.76 -16.98 -7.38
N GLU A 118 -12.39 -18.24 -7.62
CA GLU A 118 -13.13 -19.14 -8.52
C GLU A 118 -14.52 -19.54 -7.99
N ASN A 119 -14.69 -19.53 -6.67
CA ASN A 119 -15.92 -19.93 -5.98
C ASN A 119 -16.92 -18.80 -5.76
N ALA A 120 -16.68 -17.60 -6.32
CA ALA A 120 -17.57 -16.45 -6.15
C ALA A 120 -17.59 -15.57 -7.41
N THR A 121 -18.73 -14.95 -7.67
CA THR A 121 -18.86 -13.92 -8.71
C THR A 121 -18.24 -12.59 -8.23
N LEU A 122 -17.91 -11.69 -9.18
CA LEU A 122 -17.40 -10.35 -8.82
C LEU A 122 -18.39 -9.58 -7.92
N GLU A 123 -19.69 -9.74 -8.16
CA GLU A 123 -20.73 -9.10 -7.33
C GLU A 123 -20.74 -9.65 -5.89
N GLN A 124 -20.57 -10.95 -5.72
CA GLN A 124 -20.45 -11.56 -4.39
C GLN A 124 -19.18 -11.10 -3.68
N LEU A 125 -18.04 -10.99 -4.40
CA LEU A 125 -16.79 -10.49 -3.85
C LEU A 125 -16.91 -9.03 -3.41
N ARG A 126 -17.63 -8.20 -4.20
CA ARG A 126 -17.96 -6.82 -3.79
C ARG A 126 -18.73 -6.79 -2.48
N GLN A 127 -19.78 -7.62 -2.35
CA GLN A 127 -20.58 -7.66 -1.12
C GLN A 127 -19.74 -8.08 0.09
N PHE A 128 -18.86 -9.08 -0.04
CA PHE A 128 -17.96 -9.49 1.03
C PHE A 128 -16.98 -8.38 1.44
N THR A 129 -16.50 -7.61 0.47
CA THR A 129 -15.65 -6.43 0.73
C THR A 129 -16.42 -5.35 1.48
N ILE A 130 -17.67 -5.06 1.07
CA ILE A 130 -18.55 -4.11 1.77
C ILE A 130 -18.75 -4.55 3.22
N ASP A 131 -19.14 -5.81 3.45
CA ASP A 131 -19.37 -6.37 4.78
C ASP A 131 -18.12 -6.28 5.68
N SER A 132 -16.94 -6.41 5.08
CA SER A 132 -15.66 -6.27 5.78
C SER A 132 -15.36 -4.82 6.14
N LEU A 133 -15.52 -3.89 5.17
CA LEU A 133 -15.29 -2.46 5.40
C LEU A 133 -16.28 -1.89 6.43
N GLU A 134 -17.56 -2.28 6.40
CA GLU A 134 -18.57 -1.87 7.41
C GLU A 134 -18.11 -2.19 8.84
N GLN A 135 -17.40 -3.31 9.01
CA GLN A 135 -16.90 -3.73 10.31
C GLN A 135 -15.56 -3.08 10.69
N LEU A 136 -14.75 -2.63 9.71
CA LEU A 136 -13.45 -2.01 9.94
C LEU A 136 -13.54 -0.50 10.15
N ILE A 137 -14.40 0.19 9.43
CA ILE A 137 -14.57 1.66 9.49
C ILE A 137 -14.74 2.17 10.94
N PRO A 138 -15.60 1.59 11.80
CA PRO A 138 -15.73 2.05 13.19
C PRO A 138 -14.43 1.96 14.00
N THR A 139 -13.57 0.99 13.69
CA THR A 139 -12.26 0.86 14.35
C THR A 139 -11.30 1.95 13.86
N ALA A 140 -11.33 2.27 12.58
CA ALA A 140 -10.53 3.36 12.02
C ALA A 140 -10.96 4.71 12.61
N GLU A 141 -12.26 4.99 12.69
CA GLU A 141 -12.81 6.19 13.31
C GLU A 141 -12.37 6.34 14.78
N LYS A 142 -12.51 5.27 15.57
CA LYS A 142 -12.09 5.24 16.97
C LYS A 142 -10.60 5.56 17.14
N ASN A 143 -9.77 5.11 16.20
CA ASN A 143 -8.31 5.29 16.23
C ASN A 143 -7.85 6.54 15.45
N ASN A 144 -8.78 7.34 14.91
CA ASN A 144 -8.47 8.51 14.09
C ASN A 144 -7.55 8.18 12.91
N MET A 145 -7.84 7.08 12.23
CA MET A 145 -7.15 6.58 11.04
C MET A 145 -8.04 6.66 9.81
N ILE A 146 -7.43 6.68 8.65
CA ILE A 146 -8.10 6.53 7.36
C ILE A 146 -7.73 5.16 6.77
N ILE A 147 -8.73 4.36 6.42
CA ILE A 147 -8.53 3.14 5.64
C ILE A 147 -8.29 3.57 4.19
N ALA A 148 -7.17 3.16 3.62
CA ALA A 148 -6.79 3.44 2.24
C ALA A 148 -6.95 2.15 1.41
N VAL A 149 -7.98 2.10 0.56
CA VAL A 149 -8.21 0.97 -0.35
C VAL A 149 -7.26 1.07 -1.52
N GLU A 150 -6.47 0.03 -1.76
CA GLU A 150 -5.43 0.05 -2.76
C GLU A 150 -5.94 -0.40 -4.14
N ASN A 151 -5.53 0.31 -5.21
CA ASN A 151 -5.68 -0.17 -6.56
C ASN A 151 -4.61 -1.21 -6.90
N ALA A 152 -5.00 -2.26 -7.59
CA ALA A 152 -4.07 -3.27 -8.08
C ALA A 152 -4.40 -3.68 -9.52
N THR A 153 -3.70 -4.69 -10.01
CA THR A 153 -3.84 -5.17 -11.39
C THR A 153 -4.91 -6.24 -11.58
N ASP A 154 -5.56 -6.70 -10.51
CA ASP A 154 -6.60 -7.72 -10.51
C ASP A 154 -7.99 -7.11 -10.82
N PRO A 155 -8.93 -7.84 -11.46
CA PRO A 155 -10.28 -7.35 -11.74
C PRO A 155 -11.07 -6.82 -10.57
N THR A 156 -10.78 -7.29 -9.35
CA THR A 156 -11.44 -6.86 -8.11
C THR A 156 -10.83 -5.59 -7.49
N ASN A 157 -9.66 -5.15 -7.97
CA ASN A 157 -8.90 -4.04 -7.39
C ASN A 157 -8.65 -2.90 -8.40
N THR A 158 -9.41 -2.83 -9.47
CA THR A 158 -9.26 -1.75 -10.47
C THR A 158 -9.61 -0.38 -9.87
N ALA A 159 -9.22 0.70 -10.54
CA ALA A 159 -9.60 2.04 -10.15
C ALA A 159 -11.12 2.22 -10.03
N ASP A 160 -11.91 1.54 -10.87
CA ASP A 160 -13.38 1.59 -10.77
C ASP A 160 -13.90 0.84 -9.54
N GLU A 161 -13.28 -0.28 -9.17
CA GLU A 161 -13.65 -1.02 -7.97
C GLU A 161 -13.33 -0.20 -6.71
N VAL A 162 -12.16 0.44 -6.66
CA VAL A 162 -11.82 1.36 -5.56
C VAL A 162 -12.88 2.46 -5.45
N LEU A 163 -13.20 3.15 -6.55
CA LEU A 163 -14.23 4.20 -6.55
C LEU A 163 -15.60 3.67 -6.15
N TYR A 164 -15.95 2.44 -6.55
CA TYR A 164 -17.22 1.82 -6.16
C TYR A 164 -17.39 1.77 -4.63
N TYR A 165 -16.35 1.37 -3.88
CA TYR A 165 -16.42 1.34 -2.42
C TYR A 165 -16.42 2.74 -1.81
N LEU A 166 -15.62 3.66 -2.34
CA LEU A 166 -15.58 5.05 -1.85
C LEU A 166 -16.94 5.73 -2.03
N ASP A 167 -17.60 5.52 -3.19
CA ASP A 167 -18.93 6.04 -3.49
C ASP A 167 -20.04 5.35 -2.67
N HIS A 168 -19.85 4.09 -2.31
CA HIS A 168 -20.80 3.35 -1.48
C HIS A 168 -20.84 3.93 -0.04
N PHE A 169 -19.67 4.09 0.58
CA PHE A 169 -19.59 4.51 1.98
C PHE A 169 -19.67 6.02 2.18
N LYS A 170 -19.13 6.83 1.28
CA LYS A 170 -19.13 8.31 1.32
C LYS A 170 -18.68 8.87 2.68
N THR A 171 -17.63 8.32 3.26
CA THR A 171 -17.05 8.74 4.54
C THR A 171 -15.64 9.26 4.36
N GLU A 172 -15.24 10.22 5.20
CA GLU A 172 -13.86 10.72 5.23
C GLU A 172 -12.86 9.69 5.83
N THR A 173 -13.37 8.67 6.52
CA THR A 173 -12.58 7.57 7.09
C THR A 173 -12.10 6.57 6.04
N LEU A 174 -12.64 6.65 4.82
CA LEU A 174 -12.22 5.82 3.69
C LEU A 174 -11.55 6.69 2.63
N GLY A 175 -10.45 6.21 2.07
CA GLY A 175 -9.71 6.86 0.98
C GLY A 175 -9.06 5.83 0.07
N CYS A 176 -8.23 6.30 -0.85
CA CYS A 176 -7.49 5.47 -1.79
C CYS A 176 -6.01 5.45 -1.44
N CYS A 177 -5.41 4.27 -1.50
CA CYS A 177 -3.98 4.12 -1.72
C CYS A 177 -3.74 3.99 -3.22
N LEU A 178 -3.05 4.96 -3.82
CA LEU A 178 -2.60 4.83 -5.19
C LEU A 178 -1.28 4.08 -5.23
N ASP A 179 -1.31 2.83 -5.67
CA ASP A 179 -0.11 2.13 -6.09
C ASP A 179 0.27 2.57 -7.51
N VAL A 180 1.44 3.19 -7.63
CA VAL A 180 1.94 3.81 -8.86
C VAL A 180 2.36 2.75 -9.88
N GLY A 181 2.95 1.65 -9.44
CA GLY A 181 3.37 0.57 -10.32
C GLY A 181 2.17 -0.15 -10.91
N HIS A 182 1.16 -0.45 -10.10
CA HIS A 182 -0.10 -1.01 -10.58
C HIS A 182 -0.80 -0.05 -11.55
N ALA A 183 -0.83 1.25 -11.23
CA ALA A 183 -1.38 2.27 -12.11
C ALA A 183 -0.64 2.33 -13.46
N ASN A 184 0.70 2.22 -13.47
CA ASN A 184 1.50 2.18 -14.68
C ASN A 184 1.15 0.96 -15.57
N ILE A 185 0.92 -0.19 -14.96
CA ILE A 185 0.48 -1.42 -15.68
C ILE A 185 -0.94 -1.24 -16.24
N MET A 186 -1.85 -0.63 -15.51
CA MET A 186 -3.26 -0.50 -15.88
C MET A 186 -3.57 0.75 -16.73
N THR A 187 -2.54 1.56 -17.06
CA THR A 187 -2.70 2.73 -17.92
C THR A 187 -2.44 2.40 -19.39
N VAL A 188 -3.29 2.90 -20.30
CA VAL A 188 -3.08 2.81 -21.75
C VAL A 188 -1.81 3.57 -22.14
N GLY A 189 -1.02 2.96 -23.01
CA GLY A 189 0.11 3.61 -23.69
C GLY A 189 0.04 3.32 -25.18
N ALA A 190 0.62 4.20 -26.01
CA ALA A 190 0.58 4.08 -27.47
C ALA A 190 1.14 2.74 -28.01
N GLU A 191 1.95 2.06 -27.22
CA GLU A 191 2.60 0.79 -27.58
C GLU A 191 2.24 -0.37 -26.63
N LYS A 192 1.18 -0.21 -25.77
CA LYS A 192 0.82 -1.23 -24.81
C LYS A 192 0.15 -2.42 -25.48
N GLU A 193 0.89 -3.48 -25.61
CA GLU A 193 0.36 -4.77 -26.07
C GLU A 193 -0.08 -5.61 -24.86
N ILE A 194 -1.38 -5.83 -24.71
CA ILE A 194 -1.95 -6.64 -23.61
C ILE A 194 -1.30 -8.03 -23.53
N SER A 195 -0.88 -8.60 -24.67
CA SER A 195 -0.19 -9.89 -24.72
C SER A 195 1.18 -9.91 -24.01
N LYS A 196 1.76 -8.74 -23.71
CA LYS A 196 3.04 -8.60 -23.01
C LYS A 196 2.87 -8.44 -21.50
N VAL A 197 1.65 -8.21 -21.02
CA VAL A 197 1.37 -8.17 -19.58
C VAL A 197 1.71 -9.52 -18.97
N SER A 198 2.27 -9.49 -17.75
CA SER A 198 2.82 -10.71 -17.12
C SER A 198 1.78 -11.82 -16.94
N PRO A 199 2.19 -13.11 -17.01
CA PRO A 199 1.29 -14.25 -16.92
C PRO A 199 0.40 -14.26 -15.66
N PRO A 200 0.84 -13.87 -14.46
CA PRO A 200 -0.02 -13.76 -13.29
C PRO A 200 -1.21 -12.83 -13.51
N ILE A 201 -0.96 -11.64 -14.10
CA ILE A 201 -2.01 -10.66 -14.40
C ILE A 201 -2.96 -11.20 -15.47
N GLN A 202 -2.44 -11.78 -16.55
CA GLN A 202 -3.29 -12.42 -17.56
C GLN A 202 -4.17 -13.51 -16.95
N LYS A 203 -3.63 -14.32 -16.05
CA LYS A 203 -4.40 -15.36 -15.34
C LYS A 203 -5.51 -14.77 -14.47
N ALA A 204 -5.26 -13.67 -13.75
CA ALA A 204 -6.27 -13.00 -12.93
C ALA A 204 -7.46 -12.53 -13.78
N TRP A 205 -7.21 -12.09 -15.01
CA TRP A 205 -8.23 -11.63 -15.95
C TRP A 205 -8.83 -12.76 -16.82
N GLN A 206 -8.46 -14.01 -16.58
CA GLN A 206 -9.00 -15.11 -17.40
C GLN A 206 -10.54 -15.11 -17.45
N GLY A 207 -11.08 -15.08 -18.67
CA GLY A 207 -12.51 -14.98 -18.94
C GLY A 207 -13.10 -13.56 -18.88
N LEU A 208 -12.25 -12.55 -18.74
CA LEU A 208 -12.56 -11.12 -18.73
C LEU A 208 -11.58 -10.36 -19.64
N ASP A 209 -12.04 -9.26 -20.21
CA ASP A 209 -11.14 -8.34 -20.93
C ASP A 209 -10.36 -7.48 -19.94
N ILE A 210 -9.04 -7.39 -20.10
CA ILE A 210 -8.19 -6.52 -19.26
C ILE A 210 -8.62 -5.08 -19.47
N LYS A 211 -9.02 -4.42 -18.39
CA LYS A 211 -9.47 -3.04 -18.38
C LYS A 211 -8.28 -2.10 -18.20
N LEU A 212 -8.02 -1.26 -19.19
CA LEU A 212 -7.02 -0.20 -19.13
C LEU A 212 -7.68 1.17 -19.01
N TYR A 213 -6.95 2.14 -18.46
CA TYR A 213 -7.41 3.51 -18.20
C TYR A 213 -6.50 4.53 -18.89
N ASP A 214 -7.02 5.68 -19.27
CA ASP A 214 -6.23 6.77 -19.83
C ASP A 214 -5.27 7.36 -18.78
N ASP A 215 -5.72 7.50 -17.54
CA ASP A 215 -4.93 8.01 -16.42
C ASP A 215 -5.56 7.56 -15.09
N VAL A 216 -5.01 6.51 -14.49
CA VAL A 216 -5.47 5.98 -13.19
C VAL A 216 -5.29 7.02 -12.08
N THR A 217 -4.16 7.74 -12.09
CA THR A 217 -3.87 8.76 -11.07
C THR A 217 -4.90 9.89 -11.10
N ALA A 218 -5.18 10.43 -12.28
CA ALA A 218 -6.18 11.49 -12.43
C ALA A 218 -7.58 11.03 -11.99
N LYS A 219 -7.93 9.76 -12.29
CA LYS A 219 -9.21 9.17 -11.93
C LYS A 219 -9.39 9.05 -10.41
N LEU A 220 -8.35 8.69 -9.67
CA LEU A 220 -8.39 8.49 -8.22
C LEU A 220 -8.01 9.74 -7.41
N ALA A 221 -7.46 10.79 -8.04
CA ALA A 221 -6.88 11.97 -7.40
C ALA A 221 -7.72 12.60 -6.26
N PRO A 222 -9.07 12.73 -6.34
CA PRO A 222 -9.86 13.31 -5.26
C PRO A 222 -9.84 12.52 -3.96
N HIS A 223 -9.47 11.23 -4.03
CA HIS A 223 -9.60 10.27 -2.94
C HIS A 223 -8.26 9.76 -2.42
N ILE A 224 -7.14 10.09 -3.08
CA ILE A 224 -5.81 9.60 -2.70
C ILE A 224 -5.41 10.17 -1.34
N VAL A 225 -5.16 9.28 -0.37
CA VAL A 225 -4.64 9.59 0.97
C VAL A 225 -3.22 9.04 1.18
N VAL A 226 -2.87 7.96 0.48
CA VAL A 226 -1.55 7.32 0.46
C VAL A 226 -1.16 7.06 -0.98
N SER A 227 0.14 7.06 -1.28
CA SER A 227 0.63 6.50 -2.55
C SER A 227 1.85 5.63 -2.31
N HIS A 228 1.79 4.40 -2.81
CA HIS A 228 2.94 3.50 -2.91
C HIS A 228 3.75 3.85 -4.16
N LEU A 229 5.04 4.08 -3.94
CA LEU A 229 5.95 4.55 -4.96
C LEU A 229 6.97 3.48 -5.32
N HIS A 230 6.83 2.91 -6.50
CA HIS A 230 7.82 2.03 -7.12
C HIS A 230 7.72 2.10 -8.64
N ASP A 231 8.72 1.59 -9.33
CA ASP A 231 8.77 1.61 -10.79
C ASP A 231 8.66 0.19 -11.37
N ASN A 232 8.21 0.11 -12.61
CA ASN A 232 8.17 -1.12 -13.39
C ASN A 232 8.20 -0.80 -14.90
N ASP A 233 8.12 -1.81 -15.75
CA ASP A 233 8.15 -1.64 -17.20
C ASP A 233 6.76 -1.42 -17.84
N GLY A 234 5.71 -1.32 -17.00
CA GLY A 234 4.32 -1.20 -17.45
C GLY A 234 3.66 -2.53 -17.83
N PHE A 235 4.34 -3.67 -17.64
CA PHE A 235 3.84 -5.01 -17.99
C PHE A 235 3.86 -6.01 -16.83
N ASP A 236 4.76 -5.79 -15.85
CA ASP A 236 4.92 -6.70 -14.72
C ASP A 236 5.22 -5.89 -13.45
N ASP A 237 4.69 -6.37 -12.35
CA ASP A 237 4.81 -5.72 -11.04
C ASP A 237 6.16 -6.02 -10.41
N ARG A 238 7.16 -5.16 -10.70
CA ARG A 238 8.57 -5.39 -10.40
C ARG A 238 9.12 -4.65 -9.20
N HIS A 239 8.38 -3.74 -8.61
CA HIS A 239 8.80 -2.96 -7.45
C HIS A 239 10.24 -2.40 -7.55
N LYS A 240 10.59 -1.83 -8.71
CA LYS A 240 11.90 -1.21 -8.94
C LYS A 240 12.01 0.16 -8.28
N LEU A 241 13.24 0.61 -8.07
CA LEU A 241 13.48 2.01 -7.68
C LEU A 241 13.02 2.99 -8.78
N PRO A 242 12.59 4.20 -8.43
CA PRO A 242 12.29 5.27 -9.39
C PRO A 242 13.40 5.49 -10.43
N GLY A 243 13.00 5.56 -11.70
CA GLY A 243 13.92 5.74 -12.83
C GLY A 243 14.49 4.44 -13.41
N TYR A 244 14.12 3.27 -12.86
CA TYR A 244 14.52 1.96 -13.39
C TYR A 244 13.39 1.26 -14.18
N GLY A 245 12.33 1.98 -14.52
CA GLY A 245 11.21 1.51 -15.29
C GLY A 245 10.68 2.57 -16.25
N THR A 246 9.36 2.61 -16.43
CA THR A 246 8.68 3.48 -17.41
C THR A 246 7.73 4.48 -16.77
N VAL A 247 7.62 4.53 -15.44
CA VAL A 247 6.80 5.53 -14.75
C VAL A 247 7.29 6.94 -15.07
N ASN A 248 6.38 7.78 -15.53
CA ASN A 248 6.70 9.18 -15.81
C ASN A 248 6.64 10.03 -14.52
N TRP A 249 7.72 10.01 -13.75
CA TRP A 249 7.83 10.72 -12.48
C TRP A 249 7.68 12.24 -12.60
N GLU A 250 8.06 12.83 -13.73
CA GLU A 250 7.90 14.28 -14.01
C GLU A 250 6.42 14.67 -14.10
N LYS A 251 5.57 13.80 -14.66
CA LYS A 251 4.12 13.99 -14.70
C LYS A 251 3.47 13.62 -13.38
N LEU A 252 3.86 12.49 -12.83
CA LEU A 252 3.18 11.87 -11.68
C LEU A 252 3.32 12.67 -10.39
N MET A 253 4.54 13.08 -10.03
CA MET A 253 4.77 13.73 -8.73
C MET A 253 3.97 15.03 -8.56
N PRO A 254 3.91 15.95 -9.57
CA PRO A 254 3.02 17.12 -9.47
C PRO A 254 1.54 16.75 -9.33
N GLN A 255 1.06 15.71 -10.02
CA GLN A 255 -0.31 15.23 -9.89
C GLN A 255 -0.59 14.74 -8.45
N LEU A 256 0.28 13.89 -7.89
CA LEU A 256 0.15 13.40 -6.52
C LEU A 256 0.13 14.53 -5.50
N LEU A 257 1.08 15.46 -5.59
CA LEU A 257 1.19 16.57 -4.66
C LEU A 257 0.02 17.56 -4.77
N SER A 258 -0.75 17.52 -5.86
CA SER A 258 -1.99 18.29 -6.01
C SER A 258 -3.22 17.60 -5.41
N CYS A 259 -3.11 16.33 -5.00
CA CYS A 259 -4.23 15.59 -4.42
C CYS A 259 -4.64 16.17 -3.06
N PRO A 260 -5.92 16.57 -2.88
CA PRO A 260 -6.32 17.36 -1.72
C PRO A 260 -6.28 16.61 -0.39
N ARG A 261 -6.31 15.28 -0.44
CA ARG A 261 -6.34 14.40 0.73
C ARG A 261 -5.01 13.68 1.00
N LEU A 262 -3.98 13.87 0.17
CA LEU A 262 -2.71 13.16 0.31
C LEU A 262 -2.05 13.46 1.65
N LEU A 263 -1.72 12.42 2.40
CA LEU A 263 -1.07 12.45 3.71
C LEU A 263 0.33 11.84 3.69
N ASN A 264 0.50 10.75 2.95
CA ASN A 264 1.73 9.97 2.98
C ASN A 264 2.13 9.45 1.59
N LEU A 265 3.41 9.54 1.28
CA LEU A 265 4.08 8.90 0.16
C LEU A 265 4.95 7.78 0.74
N GLU A 266 4.79 6.56 0.27
CA GLU A 266 5.47 5.39 0.80
C GLU A 266 6.33 4.75 -0.29
N ASN A 267 7.64 4.65 -0.04
CA ASN A 267 8.48 3.85 -0.92
C ASN A 267 8.09 2.37 -0.79
N GLU A 268 7.89 1.71 -1.90
CA GLU A 268 7.58 0.28 -1.92
C GLU A 268 8.52 -0.51 -2.85
N ALA A 269 9.71 0.02 -3.12
CA ALA A 269 10.71 -0.73 -3.87
C ALA A 269 11.14 -1.97 -3.08
N SER A 270 11.02 -3.14 -3.71
CA SER A 270 11.27 -4.42 -3.07
C SER A 270 12.76 -4.73 -2.95
N ALA A 271 13.24 -4.90 -1.72
CA ALA A 271 14.59 -5.40 -1.46
C ALA A 271 14.81 -6.85 -1.95
N VAL A 272 13.74 -7.60 -2.21
CA VAL A 272 13.79 -8.98 -2.68
C VAL A 272 13.72 -9.06 -4.20
N MET A 273 12.75 -8.35 -4.81
CA MET A 273 12.51 -8.39 -6.26
C MET A 273 13.48 -7.51 -7.04
N PHE A 274 13.90 -6.41 -6.45
CA PHE A 274 14.91 -5.50 -7.00
C PHE A 274 15.93 -5.18 -5.90
N PRO A 275 16.92 -6.07 -5.67
CA PRO A 275 17.88 -5.90 -4.57
C PRO A 275 18.65 -4.59 -4.66
N ALA A 276 18.39 -3.71 -3.71
CA ALA A 276 19.12 -2.48 -3.49
C ALA A 276 19.49 -2.39 -2.02
N SER A 277 20.64 -1.78 -1.70
CA SER A 277 20.97 -1.48 -0.31
C SER A 277 20.03 -0.41 0.25
N ILE A 278 19.83 -0.40 1.57
CA ILE A 278 19.07 0.65 2.26
C ILE A 278 19.59 2.02 1.85
N ARG A 279 20.90 2.20 1.85
CA ARG A 279 21.56 3.43 1.39
C ARG A 279 21.10 3.84 -0.02
N LYS A 280 21.16 2.92 -1.01
CA LYS A 280 20.76 3.24 -2.39
C LYS A 280 19.27 3.57 -2.48
N THR A 281 18.45 2.87 -1.71
CA THR A 281 17.01 3.14 -1.62
C THR A 281 16.75 4.53 -1.05
N CYS A 282 17.35 4.87 0.09
CA CYS A 282 17.23 6.21 0.70
C CYS A 282 17.72 7.30 -0.25
N GLU A 283 18.92 7.18 -0.83
CA GLU A 283 19.45 8.16 -1.79
C GLU A 283 18.47 8.41 -2.95
N THR A 284 17.99 7.33 -3.59
CA THR A 284 17.11 7.47 -4.76
C THR A 284 15.78 8.16 -4.43
N TYR A 285 15.14 7.77 -3.32
CA TYR A 285 13.87 8.38 -2.95
C TYR A 285 14.04 9.78 -2.35
N HIS A 286 15.09 10.03 -1.58
CA HIS A 286 15.35 11.37 -1.06
C HIS A 286 15.63 12.36 -2.21
N ASP A 287 16.38 11.98 -3.23
CA ASP A 287 16.59 12.81 -4.42
C ASP A 287 15.26 13.13 -5.11
N LEU A 288 14.37 12.12 -5.25
CA LEU A 288 13.03 12.33 -5.80
C LEU A 288 12.20 13.27 -4.91
N MET A 289 12.16 13.04 -3.60
CA MET A 289 11.37 13.85 -2.67
C MET A 289 11.89 15.28 -2.57
N LYS A 290 13.21 15.49 -2.54
CA LYS A 290 13.84 16.82 -2.57
C LYS A 290 13.53 17.57 -3.84
N LYS A 291 13.62 16.92 -5.01
CA LYS A 291 13.29 17.51 -6.30
C LYS A 291 11.90 18.15 -6.33
N TYR A 292 10.94 17.58 -5.60
CA TYR A 292 9.57 18.07 -5.56
C TYR A 292 9.18 18.76 -4.24
N GLY A 293 10.15 19.02 -3.36
CA GLY A 293 9.95 19.79 -2.13
C GLY A 293 9.11 19.09 -1.06
N VAL A 294 9.11 17.76 -1.04
CA VAL A 294 8.44 16.96 0.01
C VAL A 294 9.29 16.90 1.27
N ILE A 295 10.61 16.76 1.11
CA ILE A 295 11.61 16.86 2.18
C ILE A 295 12.65 17.92 1.85
N GLU A 296 13.44 18.35 2.86
CA GLU A 296 14.53 19.35 2.74
C GLU A 296 15.80 18.79 2.07
#